data_92d76342212e949b03f4871e6b7913b8
#
_entry.id   92d76342212e949b03f4871e6b7913b8
#
_cell.length_a   1.000
_cell.length_b   1.000
_cell.length_c   1.000
_cell.angle_alpha   90.00
_cell.angle_beta   90.00
_cell.angle_gamma   90.00
#
_symmetry.space_group_name_H-M   'P 1'
#
loop_
_entity.id
_entity.type
_entity.pdbx_description
1 polymer ?
#
loop_
_entity_poly.entity_id
_entity_poly.type
_entity_poly.pdbx_seq_one_letter_code
_entity_poly.pdbx_strand_id
1 'polypeptide(L)'
;FYGLQTRYRDRNEGVERVGRILASELPESIKQYHLVEQSNNVPMVDTVIDADTFREHATYSVPESSVEDTYRRVSPTQQQVDAYEPHRATGAFFSTKFFWTQTFGNPEDFYLYQIGLLSSVGYKFNEHLGIYGGIRTTLLDNFDKFNFTVDAEEAFLPRVRTRVREYVTGPMITLDTVFMQWSDRLADNWYYQGYGGYLETMFGGVGGEIMYRPIDSNFAFGVDINYVKQRDPDSTTAFMDYSAVTGFASAYYQPDFLPDTRIRASVGQFLAKDRG
;
A
#
# COMPACT_ATOMS: atom_id res chain seq x y z
N PHE A 1 -20.41 11.56 1.80
CA PHE A 1 -19.30 11.61 0.85
C PHE A 1 -18.35 10.45 1.11
N TYR A 2 -17.99 9.71 0.06
CA TYR A 2 -17.02 8.62 0.12
C TYR A 2 -15.79 9.03 -0.67
N GLY A 3 -14.60 8.78 -0.13
CA GLY A 3 -13.39 9.19 -0.81
C GLY A 3 -12.12 8.56 -0.27
N LEU A 4 -11.08 8.56 -1.10
CA LEU A 4 -9.72 8.22 -0.74
C LEU A 4 -8.91 9.50 -0.64
N GLN A 5 -8.48 9.84 0.57
CA GLN A 5 -7.60 10.98 0.80
C GLN A 5 -6.14 10.51 0.78
N THR A 6 -5.38 10.95 -0.23
CA THR A 6 -3.97 10.59 -0.40
C THR A 6 -3.02 11.78 -0.47
N ARG A 7 -3.59 13.00 -0.54
CA ARG A 7 -2.81 14.21 -0.78
C ARG A 7 -2.29 14.84 0.50
N TYR A 8 -3.13 14.87 1.54
CA TYR A 8 -2.81 15.53 2.81
C TYR A 8 -2.40 14.47 3.84
N ARG A 9 -1.26 14.68 4.49
CA ARG A 9 -0.83 13.83 5.61
C ARG A 9 -1.54 14.24 6.88
N ASP A 10 -1.73 15.55 7.07
CA ASP A 10 -2.59 16.08 8.12
C ASP A 10 -4.05 15.85 7.74
N ARG A 11 -4.74 15.06 8.58
CA ARG A 11 -6.15 14.75 8.39
C ARG A 11 -7.03 15.98 8.58
N ASN A 12 -6.68 16.87 9.51
CA ASN A 12 -7.43 18.08 9.80
C ASN A 12 -7.51 18.99 8.57
N GLU A 13 -6.40 19.11 7.84
CA GLU A 13 -6.39 19.87 6.57
C GLU A 13 -7.36 19.25 5.55
N GLY A 14 -7.41 17.93 5.47
CA GLY A 14 -8.35 17.21 4.59
C GLY A 14 -9.81 17.47 4.98
N VAL A 15 -10.14 17.35 6.26
CA VAL A 15 -11.49 17.59 6.80
C VAL A 15 -11.90 19.01 6.58
N GLU A 16 -11.03 19.98 6.89
CA GLU A 16 -11.31 21.41 6.73
C GLU A 16 -11.63 21.76 5.26
N ARG A 17 -10.84 21.29 4.31
CA ARG A 17 -11.06 21.57 2.89
C ARG A 17 -12.37 20.99 2.36
N VAL A 18 -12.66 19.73 2.69
CA VAL A 18 -13.93 19.09 2.28
C VAL A 18 -15.11 19.72 3.00
N GLY A 19 -14.99 20.00 4.30
CA GLY A 19 -16.01 20.66 5.09
C GLY A 19 -16.39 22.04 4.52
N ARG A 20 -15.41 22.86 4.10
CA ARG A 20 -15.66 24.16 3.46
C ARG A 20 -16.44 24.02 2.15
N ILE A 21 -16.13 23.02 1.33
CA ILE A 21 -16.88 22.76 0.09
C ILE A 21 -18.32 22.36 0.43
N LEU A 22 -18.50 21.41 1.37
CA LEU A 22 -19.83 20.96 1.75
C LEU A 22 -20.65 22.09 2.39
N ALA A 23 -20.03 22.93 3.22
CA ALA A 23 -20.69 24.08 3.83
C ALA A 23 -21.13 25.14 2.82
N SER A 24 -20.37 25.30 1.70
CA SER A 24 -20.72 26.25 0.64
C SER A 24 -21.78 25.75 -0.32
N GLU A 25 -21.80 24.44 -0.59
CA GLU A 25 -22.66 23.85 -1.63
C GLU A 25 -23.97 23.25 -1.09
N LEU A 26 -24.01 22.88 0.20
CA LEU A 26 -25.18 22.22 0.79
C LEU A 26 -26.09 23.19 1.54
N PRO A 27 -27.42 22.97 1.50
CA PRO A 27 -28.37 23.81 2.22
C PRO A 27 -28.15 23.79 3.75
N GLU A 28 -28.50 24.86 4.43
CA GLU A 28 -28.41 24.98 5.90
C GLU A 28 -29.28 23.95 6.67
N SER A 29 -30.27 23.35 6.00
CA SER A 29 -31.08 22.26 6.56
C SER A 29 -30.28 20.99 6.84
N ILE A 30 -29.14 20.81 6.20
CA ILE A 30 -28.22 19.68 6.47
C ILE A 30 -27.47 19.96 7.76
N LYS A 31 -27.60 19.03 8.73
CA LYS A 31 -27.04 19.17 10.08
C LYS A 31 -25.76 18.36 10.30
N GLN A 32 -25.48 17.38 9.45
CA GLN A 32 -24.27 16.56 9.56
C GLN A 32 -23.71 16.26 8.18
N TYR A 33 -22.38 16.29 8.08
CA TYR A 33 -21.66 15.78 6.91
C TYR A 33 -20.92 14.51 7.32
N HIS A 34 -21.02 13.48 6.49
CA HIS A 34 -20.32 12.23 6.67
C HIS A 34 -19.20 12.11 5.62
N LEU A 35 -17.96 11.99 6.06
CA LEU A 35 -16.79 11.75 5.21
C LEU A 35 -16.31 10.33 5.47
N VAL A 36 -16.70 9.40 4.61
CA VAL A 36 -16.27 8.00 4.74
C VAL A 36 -14.95 7.80 3.98
N GLU A 37 -13.88 7.68 4.73
CA GLU A 37 -12.56 7.34 4.22
C GLU A 37 -12.50 5.86 3.86
N GLN A 38 -11.91 5.54 2.70
CA GLN A 38 -11.74 4.17 2.24
C GLN A 38 -10.28 3.84 1.94
N SER A 39 -9.93 2.58 2.02
CA SER A 39 -8.68 2.02 1.52
C SER A 39 -8.95 0.71 0.81
N ASN A 40 -8.41 0.52 -0.39
CA ASN A 40 -8.69 -0.63 -1.24
C ASN A 40 -10.20 -0.91 -1.42
N ASN A 41 -11.00 0.16 -1.52
CA ASN A 41 -12.47 0.16 -1.57
C ASN A 41 -13.18 -0.30 -0.27
N VAL A 42 -12.46 -0.54 0.80
CA VAL A 42 -13.04 -0.89 2.11
C VAL A 42 -13.26 0.40 2.90
N PRO A 43 -14.50 0.73 3.33
CA PRO A 43 -14.78 1.85 4.24
C PRO A 43 -14.10 1.62 5.58
N MET A 44 -13.27 2.59 6.00
CA MET A 44 -12.43 2.45 7.20
C MET A 44 -12.84 3.36 8.34
N VAL A 45 -13.17 4.61 8.04
CA VAL A 45 -13.48 5.64 9.04
C VAL A 45 -14.58 6.52 8.50
N ASP A 46 -15.59 6.80 9.32
CA ASP A 46 -16.58 7.84 9.07
C ASP A 46 -16.28 9.05 9.96
N THR A 47 -15.88 10.15 9.33
CA THR A 47 -15.70 11.45 9.99
C THR A 47 -17.02 12.20 9.93
N VAL A 48 -17.71 12.28 11.06
CA VAL A 48 -18.99 12.96 11.21
C VAL A 48 -18.74 14.38 11.63
N ILE A 49 -19.00 15.33 10.73
CA ILE A 49 -18.84 16.76 10.95
C ILE A 49 -20.21 17.32 11.35
N ASP A 50 -20.26 18.07 12.46
CA ASP A 50 -21.42 18.89 12.80
C ASP A 50 -21.45 20.13 11.89
N ALA A 51 -22.49 20.22 11.06
CA ALA A 51 -22.55 21.23 10.00
C ALA A 51 -22.69 22.67 10.54
N ASP A 52 -23.42 22.84 11.66
CA ASP A 52 -23.62 24.16 12.23
C ASP A 52 -22.32 24.66 12.88
N THR A 53 -21.71 23.83 13.72
CA THR A 53 -20.42 24.14 14.36
C THR A 53 -19.31 24.37 13.33
N PHE A 54 -19.30 23.57 12.24
CA PHE A 54 -18.32 23.75 11.18
C PHE A 54 -18.52 25.07 10.40
N ARG A 55 -19.78 25.48 10.13
CA ARG A 55 -20.06 26.75 9.49
C ARG A 55 -19.59 27.93 10.35
N GLU A 56 -19.82 27.87 11.66
CA GLU A 56 -19.33 28.90 12.62
C GLU A 56 -17.79 28.96 12.60
N HIS A 57 -17.11 27.83 12.59
CA HIS A 57 -15.66 27.77 12.43
C HIS A 57 -15.20 28.33 11.09
N ALA A 58 -15.81 27.91 9.98
CA ALA A 58 -15.44 28.32 8.64
C ALA A 58 -15.62 29.82 8.36
N THR A 59 -16.57 30.45 9.06
CA THR A 59 -16.84 31.90 8.98
C THR A 59 -16.11 32.72 10.04
N TYR A 60 -15.28 32.07 10.88
CA TYR A 60 -14.61 32.71 12.01
C TYR A 60 -15.56 33.37 13.01
N SER A 61 -16.79 32.88 13.10
CA SER A 61 -17.80 33.41 14.03
C SER A 61 -17.48 33.07 15.49
N VAL A 62 -16.73 32.03 15.73
CA VAL A 62 -16.21 31.63 17.03
C VAL A 62 -14.68 31.78 17.02
N PRO A 63 -14.14 32.79 17.72
CA PRO A 63 -12.70 32.97 17.85
C PRO A 63 -12.03 31.76 18.49
N GLU A 64 -10.84 31.39 18.00
CA GLU A 64 -10.02 30.28 18.51
C GLU A 64 -10.64 28.87 18.36
N SER A 65 -11.71 28.70 17.57
CA SER A 65 -12.25 27.37 17.28
C SER A 65 -11.26 26.56 16.43
N SER A 66 -11.04 25.31 16.82
CA SER A 66 -10.28 24.34 16.02
C SER A 66 -11.22 23.56 15.11
N VAL A 67 -10.71 23.11 13.96
CA VAL A 67 -11.48 22.19 13.09
C VAL A 67 -11.76 20.86 13.83
N GLU A 68 -10.92 20.46 14.77
CA GLU A 68 -11.09 19.25 15.59
C GLU A 68 -12.35 19.30 16.46
N ASP A 69 -12.78 20.51 16.86
CA ASP A 69 -13.99 20.71 17.67
C ASP A 69 -15.28 20.48 16.86
N THR A 70 -15.17 20.45 15.53
CA THR A 70 -16.32 20.40 14.62
C THR A 70 -16.68 18.98 14.19
N TYR A 71 -15.84 18.00 14.47
CA TYR A 71 -16.06 16.63 14.02
C TYR A 71 -15.70 15.56 15.05
N ARG A 72 -16.23 14.37 14.83
CA ARG A 72 -15.83 13.13 15.52
C ARG A 72 -15.61 12.01 14.51
N ARG A 73 -14.76 11.06 14.86
CA ARG A 73 -14.50 9.89 14.04
C ARG A 73 -15.15 8.66 14.64
N VAL A 74 -15.81 7.89 13.80
CA VAL A 74 -16.49 6.66 14.22
C VAL A 74 -16.27 5.55 13.20
N SER A 75 -16.51 4.31 13.58
CA SER A 75 -16.61 3.22 12.62
C SER A 75 -17.77 3.46 11.66
N PRO A 76 -17.59 3.25 10.35
CA PRO A 76 -18.71 3.25 9.42
C PRO A 76 -19.77 2.25 9.85
N THR A 77 -21.04 2.66 9.84
CA THR A 77 -22.16 1.77 10.15
C THR A 77 -22.30 0.72 9.06
N GLN A 78 -22.92 -0.45 9.38
CA GLN A 78 -23.17 -1.48 8.37
C GLN A 78 -24.01 -0.94 7.23
N GLN A 79 -25.00 -0.09 7.51
CA GLN A 79 -25.80 0.56 6.48
C GLN A 79 -24.95 1.44 5.54
N GLN A 80 -23.93 2.14 6.06
CA GLN A 80 -23.02 2.93 5.23
C GLN A 80 -22.10 2.04 4.41
N VAL A 81 -21.66 0.91 4.96
CA VAL A 81 -20.86 -0.09 4.23
C VAL A 81 -21.69 -0.70 3.10
N ASP A 82 -22.93 -1.10 3.36
CA ASP A 82 -23.83 -1.73 2.39
C ASP A 82 -24.31 -0.72 1.31
N ALA A 83 -24.47 0.55 1.69
CA ALA A 83 -24.84 1.63 0.76
C ALA A 83 -23.67 2.18 -0.05
N TYR A 84 -22.46 1.72 0.25
CA TYR A 84 -21.27 2.15 -0.46
C TYR A 84 -21.20 1.48 -1.84
N GLU A 85 -21.58 2.24 -2.85
CA GLU A 85 -21.33 1.89 -4.24
C GLU A 85 -20.08 2.63 -4.72
N PRO A 86 -18.91 1.98 -4.74
CA PRO A 86 -17.69 2.66 -5.17
C PRO A 86 -17.82 3.06 -6.64
N HIS A 87 -17.70 4.33 -6.94
CA HIS A 87 -17.54 4.82 -8.31
C HIS A 87 -16.32 4.16 -8.94
N ARG A 88 -16.53 3.11 -9.76
CA ARG A 88 -15.52 2.20 -10.32
C ARG A 88 -15.06 1.07 -9.38
N ALA A 89 -15.98 0.45 -8.65
CA ALA A 89 -15.72 -0.80 -7.94
C ALA A 89 -15.22 -1.90 -8.89
N THR A 90 -15.67 -1.86 -10.14
CA THR A 90 -15.28 -2.81 -11.19
C THR A 90 -14.62 -2.10 -12.35
N GLY A 91 -13.72 -2.78 -13.03
CA GLY A 91 -13.13 -2.30 -14.27
C GLY A 91 -11.62 -2.37 -14.31
N ALA A 92 -11.12 -2.11 -15.53
CA ALA A 92 -9.70 -2.09 -15.83
C ALA A 92 -9.09 -0.72 -15.49
N PHE A 93 -7.85 -0.75 -15.04
CA PHE A 93 -7.01 0.43 -14.93
C PHE A 93 -5.64 0.15 -15.52
N PHE A 94 -5.00 1.20 -15.98
CA PHE A 94 -3.66 1.17 -16.53
C PHE A 94 -2.89 2.40 -16.03
N SER A 95 -1.62 2.21 -15.73
CA SER A 95 -0.70 3.32 -15.45
C SER A 95 0.71 2.97 -15.89
N THR A 96 1.47 3.97 -16.29
CA THR A 96 2.88 3.83 -16.63
C THR A 96 3.68 4.86 -15.85
N LYS A 97 4.78 4.42 -15.25
CA LYS A 97 5.72 5.26 -14.51
C LYS A 97 7.12 5.07 -15.07
N PHE A 98 7.84 6.16 -15.17
CA PHE A 98 9.27 6.13 -15.39
C PHE A 98 9.99 5.65 -14.13
N PHE A 99 11.00 4.80 -14.29
CA PHE A 99 11.89 4.41 -13.20
C PHE A 99 13.35 4.64 -13.58
N TRP A 100 14.12 5.00 -12.58
CA TRP A 100 15.56 5.09 -12.65
C TRP A 100 16.15 4.46 -11.40
N THR A 101 16.72 3.27 -11.55
CA THR A 101 17.39 2.54 -10.49
C THR A 101 18.88 2.76 -10.59
N GLN A 102 19.54 2.99 -9.47
CA GLN A 102 20.96 3.22 -9.36
C GLN A 102 21.56 2.36 -8.26
N THR A 103 22.73 1.79 -8.51
CA THR A 103 23.49 1.02 -7.53
C THR A 103 24.93 1.52 -7.55
N PHE A 104 25.46 1.82 -6.37
CA PHE A 104 26.84 2.30 -6.18
C PHE A 104 27.64 1.28 -5.38
N GLY A 105 28.95 1.23 -5.62
CA GLY A 105 29.86 0.42 -4.83
C GLY A 105 29.96 -1.05 -5.25
N ASN A 106 29.55 -1.39 -6.47
CA ASN A 106 29.84 -2.71 -7.03
C ASN A 106 31.36 -2.89 -7.17
N PRO A 107 31.93 -4.07 -6.81
CA PRO A 107 33.38 -4.32 -6.85
C PRO A 107 34.01 -4.16 -8.23
N GLU A 108 33.28 -4.42 -9.30
CA GLU A 108 33.80 -4.38 -10.68
C GLU A 108 33.49 -3.06 -11.39
N ASP A 109 32.31 -2.49 -11.15
CA ASP A 109 31.86 -1.20 -11.67
C ASP A 109 31.20 -0.40 -10.58
N PHE A 110 31.79 0.75 -10.24
CA PHE A 110 31.32 1.60 -9.15
C PHE A 110 29.86 2.05 -9.32
N TYR A 111 29.39 2.19 -10.56
CA TYR A 111 28.06 2.71 -10.85
C TYR A 111 27.33 1.84 -11.86
N LEU A 112 26.24 1.24 -11.42
CA LEU A 112 25.30 0.53 -12.27
C LEU A 112 23.96 1.27 -12.30
N TYR A 113 23.32 1.31 -13.45
CA TYR A 113 22.02 1.95 -13.59
C TYR A 113 21.09 1.19 -14.53
N GLN A 114 19.79 1.40 -14.32
CA GLN A 114 18.74 0.92 -15.20
C GLN A 114 17.66 2.00 -15.30
N ILE A 115 17.26 2.34 -16.51
CA ILE A 115 16.23 3.32 -16.83
C ILE A 115 15.16 2.65 -17.67
N GLY A 116 13.90 2.91 -17.35
CA GLY A 116 12.82 2.31 -18.12
C GLY A 116 11.42 2.73 -17.67
N LEU A 117 10.45 1.92 -18.08
CA LEU A 117 9.04 2.11 -17.80
C LEU A 117 8.50 0.91 -17.00
N LEU A 118 7.81 1.20 -15.91
CA LEU A 118 6.99 0.24 -15.17
C LEU A 118 5.52 0.49 -15.52
N SER A 119 4.96 -0.41 -16.32
CA SER A 119 3.56 -0.39 -16.70
C SER A 119 2.76 -1.29 -15.78
N SER A 120 1.77 -0.73 -15.09
CA SER A 120 0.86 -1.47 -14.22
C SER A 120 -0.50 -1.56 -14.87
N VAL A 121 -1.06 -2.76 -14.84
CA VAL A 121 -2.41 -3.07 -15.33
C VAL A 121 -3.15 -3.82 -14.24
N GLY A 122 -4.43 -3.61 -14.15
CA GLY A 122 -5.25 -4.39 -13.23
C GLY A 122 -6.71 -4.37 -13.63
N TYR A 123 -7.45 -5.31 -13.06
CA TYR A 123 -8.89 -5.40 -13.18
C TYR A 123 -9.51 -5.69 -11.82
N LYS A 124 -10.44 -4.85 -11.42
CA LYS A 124 -11.25 -5.08 -10.22
C LYS A 124 -12.54 -5.79 -10.61
N PHE A 125 -12.75 -6.98 -10.04
CA PHE A 125 -13.97 -7.76 -10.24
C PHE A 125 -15.13 -7.24 -9.40
N ASN A 126 -14.84 -6.80 -8.20
CA ASN A 126 -15.74 -6.15 -7.25
C ASN A 126 -14.93 -5.28 -6.25
N GLU A 127 -15.59 -4.79 -5.20
CA GLU A 127 -14.94 -3.98 -4.15
C GLU A 127 -13.84 -4.71 -3.39
N HIS A 128 -13.91 -6.03 -3.28
CA HIS A 128 -12.97 -6.84 -2.50
C HIS A 128 -11.88 -7.47 -3.34
N LEU A 129 -12.22 -7.95 -4.55
CA LEU A 129 -11.36 -8.79 -5.38
C LEU A 129 -10.82 -8.05 -6.60
N GLY A 130 -9.51 -8.10 -6.78
CA GLY A 130 -8.83 -7.60 -7.98
C GLY A 130 -7.68 -8.49 -8.42
N ILE A 131 -7.32 -8.36 -9.70
CA ILE A 131 -6.09 -8.89 -10.27
C ILE A 131 -5.20 -7.72 -10.70
N TYR A 132 -3.91 -7.83 -10.43
CA TYR A 132 -2.94 -6.77 -10.66
C TYR A 132 -1.72 -7.35 -11.38
N GLY A 133 -1.17 -6.61 -12.33
CA GLY A 133 0.02 -6.99 -13.06
C GLY A 133 0.96 -5.81 -13.27
N GLY A 134 2.25 -6.09 -13.30
CA GLY A 134 3.32 -5.14 -13.60
C GLY A 134 4.24 -5.70 -14.68
N ILE A 135 4.52 -4.88 -15.69
CA ILE A 135 5.48 -5.16 -16.75
C ILE A 135 6.57 -4.12 -16.68
N ARG A 136 7.79 -4.57 -16.57
CA ARG A 136 8.99 -3.73 -16.61
C ARG A 136 9.55 -3.73 -18.04
N THR A 137 9.74 -2.54 -18.58
CA THR A 137 10.41 -2.34 -19.86
C THR A 137 11.70 -1.55 -19.65
N THR A 138 12.84 -2.21 -19.78
CA THR A 138 14.15 -1.57 -19.68
C THR A 138 14.48 -0.89 -20.99
N LEU A 139 14.79 0.38 -20.95
CA LEU A 139 15.17 1.18 -22.12
C LEU A 139 16.66 1.35 -22.26
N LEU A 140 17.33 1.59 -21.13
CA LEU A 140 18.77 1.78 -21.05
C LEU A 140 19.27 1.19 -19.72
N ASP A 141 20.36 0.47 -19.78
CA ASP A 141 21.10 0.00 -18.62
C ASP A 141 22.59 -0.23 -18.94
N ASN A 142 23.37 -0.51 -17.91
CA ASN A 142 24.74 -1.00 -18.04
C ASN A 142 24.97 -2.25 -17.19
N PHE A 143 23.93 -3.05 -16.98
CA PHE A 143 24.00 -4.29 -16.21
C PHE A 143 24.75 -5.42 -16.91
N ASP A 144 25.12 -5.26 -18.19
CA ASP A 144 26.10 -6.09 -18.88
C ASP A 144 27.45 -6.13 -18.14
N LYS A 145 27.77 -5.05 -17.44
CA LYS A 145 28.97 -4.92 -16.60
C LYS A 145 28.84 -5.57 -15.21
N PHE A 146 27.63 -6.00 -14.84
CA PHE A 146 27.39 -6.63 -13.56
C PHE A 146 27.80 -8.11 -13.61
N ASN A 147 29.09 -8.38 -13.46
CA ASN A 147 29.64 -9.74 -13.52
C ASN A 147 29.77 -10.43 -12.16
N PHE A 148 29.51 -9.69 -11.07
CA PHE A 148 29.63 -10.23 -9.72
C PHE A 148 28.69 -11.41 -9.51
N THR A 149 29.29 -12.58 -9.27
CA THR A 149 28.61 -13.81 -8.86
C THR A 149 29.18 -14.25 -7.52
N VAL A 150 28.33 -14.77 -6.64
CA VAL A 150 28.77 -15.29 -5.35
C VAL A 150 28.63 -16.79 -5.37
N ASP A 151 29.73 -17.51 -5.09
CA ASP A 151 29.72 -18.96 -5.05
C ASP A 151 28.76 -19.52 -4.01
N ALA A 152 27.99 -20.54 -4.39
CA ALA A 152 26.86 -21.03 -3.62
C ALA A 152 27.27 -21.79 -2.34
N GLU A 153 28.48 -22.33 -2.29
CA GLU A 153 28.87 -23.31 -1.28
C GLU A 153 29.29 -22.73 0.07
N GLU A 154 29.58 -21.41 0.15
CA GLU A 154 30.15 -20.79 1.36
C GLU A 154 29.17 -19.93 2.16
N ALA A 155 27.89 -19.85 1.81
CA ALA A 155 26.96 -18.95 2.49
C ALA A 155 26.29 -19.63 3.70
N PHE A 156 26.45 -19.03 4.88
CA PHE A 156 25.79 -19.44 6.12
C PHE A 156 24.24 -19.31 6.02
N LEU A 157 23.74 -18.32 5.29
CA LEU A 157 22.31 -18.11 5.04
C LEU A 157 21.95 -18.39 3.58
N PRO A 158 20.72 -18.86 3.30
CA PRO A 158 20.24 -19.02 1.94
C PRO A 158 20.33 -17.74 1.12
N ARG A 159 20.78 -17.84 -0.11
CA ARG A 159 21.00 -16.68 -1.00
C ARG A 159 19.73 -16.29 -1.71
N VAL A 160 18.96 -15.42 -1.12
CA VAL A 160 17.64 -15.02 -1.62
C VAL A 160 17.66 -13.81 -2.57
N ARG A 161 18.71 -12.96 -2.50
CA ARG A 161 18.85 -11.75 -3.32
C ARG A 161 20.13 -11.72 -4.16
N THR A 162 21.08 -12.58 -3.92
CA THR A 162 22.36 -12.60 -4.66
C THR A 162 22.21 -12.99 -6.13
N ARG A 163 21.11 -13.68 -6.48
CA ARG A 163 20.78 -13.98 -7.88
C ARG A 163 20.12 -12.81 -8.63
N VAL A 164 20.06 -11.62 -8.04
CA VAL A 164 19.41 -10.44 -8.66
C VAL A 164 19.94 -10.16 -10.06
N ARG A 165 21.22 -10.43 -10.33
CA ARG A 165 21.83 -10.29 -11.64
C ARG A 165 21.05 -11.04 -12.73
N GLU A 166 20.70 -12.29 -12.50
CA GLU A 166 19.98 -13.15 -13.48
C GLU A 166 18.62 -12.54 -13.87
N TYR A 167 17.96 -11.79 -12.95
CA TYR A 167 16.69 -11.13 -13.23
C TYR A 167 16.82 -9.75 -13.85
N VAL A 168 17.92 -9.01 -13.58
CA VAL A 168 18.10 -7.65 -14.09
C VAL A 168 18.85 -7.61 -15.43
N THR A 169 19.65 -8.64 -15.75
CA THR A 169 20.30 -8.82 -17.05
C THR A 169 19.42 -9.56 -18.09
N GLY A 170 18.18 -9.84 -17.74
CA GLY A 170 17.21 -10.53 -18.57
C GLY A 170 16.72 -9.71 -19.77
N PRO A 171 15.67 -10.16 -20.46
CA PRO A 171 15.13 -9.50 -21.64
C PRO A 171 14.64 -8.08 -21.32
N MET A 172 14.61 -7.22 -22.35
CA MET A 172 14.16 -5.83 -22.27
C MET A 172 12.75 -5.68 -21.65
N ILE A 173 11.89 -6.67 -21.85
CA ILE A 173 10.54 -6.70 -21.29
C ILE A 173 10.43 -7.88 -20.33
N THR A 174 10.13 -7.61 -19.08
CA THR A 174 9.99 -8.64 -18.02
C THR A 174 8.68 -8.50 -17.28
N LEU A 175 8.12 -9.65 -16.89
CA LEU A 175 6.96 -9.70 -16.01
C LEU A 175 7.40 -9.47 -14.57
N ASP A 176 7.10 -8.27 -14.06
CA ASP A 176 7.47 -7.87 -12.70
C ASP A 176 6.57 -8.56 -11.67
N THR A 177 5.26 -8.36 -11.78
CA THR A 177 4.25 -8.94 -10.88
C THR A 177 3.03 -9.43 -11.62
N VAL A 178 2.35 -10.45 -11.12
CA VAL A 178 0.94 -10.80 -11.42
C VAL A 178 0.35 -11.50 -10.21
N PHE A 179 -0.61 -10.89 -9.56
CA PHE A 179 -1.27 -11.47 -8.39
C PHE A 179 -2.74 -11.10 -8.30
N MET A 180 -3.50 -11.94 -7.63
CA MET A 180 -4.85 -11.66 -7.19
C MET A 180 -4.80 -11.22 -5.72
N GLN A 181 -5.71 -10.31 -5.35
CA GLN A 181 -5.84 -9.82 -3.98
C GLN A 181 -7.30 -9.71 -3.61
N TRP A 182 -7.61 -10.20 -2.41
CA TRP A 182 -8.87 -9.97 -1.71
C TRP A 182 -8.60 -9.12 -0.48
N SER A 183 -9.40 -8.09 -0.24
CA SER A 183 -9.32 -7.28 0.97
C SER A 183 -10.71 -6.93 1.48
N ASP A 184 -10.90 -6.96 2.81
CA ASP A 184 -12.17 -6.68 3.43
C ASP A 184 -12.00 -6.27 4.90
N ARG A 185 -13.10 -5.85 5.51
CA ARG A 185 -13.24 -5.54 6.92
C ARG A 185 -13.79 -6.76 7.66
N LEU A 186 -13.09 -7.23 8.68
CA LEU A 186 -13.53 -8.37 9.51
C LEU A 186 -14.49 -7.93 10.61
N ALA A 187 -14.21 -6.79 11.23
CA ALA A 187 -15.01 -6.18 12.32
C ALA A 187 -14.59 -4.70 12.46
N ASP A 188 -15.16 -3.99 13.42
CA ASP A 188 -14.74 -2.64 13.76
C ASP A 188 -13.24 -2.60 14.08
N ASN A 189 -12.51 -1.73 13.37
CA ASN A 189 -11.06 -1.57 13.46
C ASN A 189 -10.21 -2.76 13.02
N TRP A 190 -10.82 -3.86 12.53
CA TRP A 190 -10.12 -5.04 12.04
C TRP A 190 -10.27 -5.18 10.53
N TYR A 191 -9.14 -5.29 9.86
CA TYR A 191 -9.04 -5.40 8.41
C TYR A 191 -8.17 -6.59 8.05
N TYR A 192 -8.47 -7.22 6.92
CA TYR A 192 -7.64 -8.31 6.41
C TYR A 192 -7.48 -8.25 4.91
N GLN A 193 -6.40 -8.84 4.43
CA GLN A 193 -6.19 -9.10 3.02
C GLN A 193 -5.54 -10.46 2.82
N GLY A 194 -5.85 -11.08 1.67
CA GLY A 194 -5.18 -12.26 1.18
C GLY A 194 -4.78 -12.05 -0.27
N TYR A 195 -3.65 -12.59 -0.68
CA TYR A 195 -3.13 -12.43 -2.03
C TYR A 195 -2.32 -13.63 -2.48
N GLY A 196 -2.21 -13.80 -3.80
CA GLY A 196 -1.43 -14.89 -4.36
C GLY A 196 -1.10 -14.68 -5.83
N GLY A 197 0.08 -15.14 -6.24
CA GLY A 197 0.62 -15.03 -7.58
C GLY A 197 2.11 -14.69 -7.61
N TYR A 198 2.56 -14.02 -8.65
CA TYR A 198 3.92 -13.47 -8.73
C TYR A 198 3.94 -12.13 -7.99
N LEU A 199 4.42 -12.14 -6.75
CA LEU A 199 4.34 -11.01 -5.82
C LEU A 199 5.42 -9.96 -6.09
N GLU A 200 6.55 -10.40 -6.63
CA GLU A 200 7.68 -9.55 -7.04
C GLU A 200 8.46 -10.22 -8.18
N THR A 201 9.48 -9.54 -8.69
CA THR A 201 10.33 -10.04 -9.78
C THR A 201 10.95 -11.41 -9.46
N MET A 202 11.41 -11.63 -8.22
CA MET A 202 12.16 -12.83 -7.81
C MET A 202 11.32 -13.88 -7.09
N PHE A 203 10.15 -13.54 -6.55
CA PHE A 203 9.33 -14.43 -5.73
C PHE A 203 7.85 -14.38 -6.10
N GLY A 204 7.24 -15.55 -6.12
CA GLY A 204 5.80 -15.71 -6.17
C GLY A 204 5.33 -16.61 -5.02
N GLY A 205 4.04 -16.56 -4.71
CA GLY A 205 3.48 -17.33 -3.61
C GLY A 205 2.11 -16.87 -3.19
N VAL A 206 1.76 -17.17 -1.96
CA VAL A 206 0.51 -16.77 -1.33
C VAL A 206 0.79 -16.14 0.03
N GLY A 207 -0.04 -15.20 0.42
CA GLY A 207 0.10 -14.54 1.71
C GLY A 207 -1.19 -13.91 2.20
N GLY A 208 -1.16 -13.43 3.42
CA GLY A 208 -2.24 -12.69 4.02
C GLY A 208 -1.77 -11.82 5.17
N GLU A 209 -2.59 -10.84 5.48
CA GLU A 209 -2.35 -9.88 6.54
C GLU A 209 -3.64 -9.61 7.31
N ILE A 210 -3.53 -9.42 8.61
CA ILE A 210 -4.58 -8.90 9.47
C ILE A 210 -4.05 -7.65 10.16
N MET A 211 -4.85 -6.58 10.16
CA MET A 211 -4.52 -5.30 10.78
C MET A 211 -5.60 -4.89 11.78
N TYR A 212 -5.17 -4.48 12.96
CA TYR A 212 -5.98 -3.79 13.95
C TYR A 212 -5.60 -2.32 13.98
N ARG A 213 -6.54 -1.42 13.64
CA ARG A 213 -6.34 0.03 13.57
C ARG A 213 -7.49 0.76 14.24
N PRO A 214 -7.41 1.01 15.56
CA PRO A 214 -8.42 1.78 16.27
C PRO A 214 -8.50 3.21 15.72
N ILE A 215 -9.71 3.75 15.65
CA ILE A 215 -9.97 5.04 15.00
C ILE A 215 -9.31 6.20 15.74
N ASP A 216 -9.43 6.23 17.07
CA ASP A 216 -8.93 7.31 17.91
C ASP A 216 -7.59 6.94 18.58
N SER A 217 -6.78 6.14 17.90
CA SER A 217 -5.47 5.72 18.38
C SER A 217 -4.36 6.13 17.43
N ASN A 218 -3.27 6.59 17.98
CA ASN A 218 -2.03 6.83 17.24
C ASN A 218 -1.27 5.53 16.94
N PHE A 219 -1.78 4.39 17.42
CA PHE A 219 -1.20 3.07 17.19
C PHE A 219 -2.07 2.23 16.26
N ALA A 220 -1.40 1.41 15.46
CA ALA A 220 -2.01 0.29 14.75
C ALA A 220 -1.07 -0.91 14.82
N PHE A 221 -1.63 -2.12 14.69
CA PHE A 221 -0.88 -3.37 14.76
C PHE A 221 -1.25 -4.25 13.57
N GLY A 222 -0.27 -4.91 12.99
CA GLY A 222 -0.48 -5.82 11.87
C GLY A 222 0.33 -7.10 12.04
N VAL A 223 -0.19 -8.19 11.50
CA VAL A 223 0.52 -9.46 11.37
C VAL A 223 0.34 -9.96 9.95
N ASP A 224 1.43 -10.25 9.28
CA ASP A 224 1.42 -10.87 7.96
C ASP A 224 2.14 -12.23 7.98
N ILE A 225 1.71 -13.11 7.08
CA ILE A 225 2.37 -14.37 6.82
C ILE A 225 2.34 -14.68 5.32
N ASN A 226 3.47 -15.15 4.78
CA ASN A 226 3.62 -15.46 3.38
C ASN A 226 4.34 -16.79 3.19
N TYR A 227 3.85 -17.62 2.28
CA TYR A 227 4.61 -18.72 1.72
C TYR A 227 5.03 -18.35 0.30
N VAL A 228 6.34 -18.27 0.07
CA VAL A 228 6.90 -17.82 -1.20
C VAL A 228 7.89 -18.81 -1.76
N LYS A 229 7.95 -18.89 -3.08
CA LYS A 229 8.87 -19.70 -3.84
C LYS A 229 9.63 -18.82 -4.84
N GLN A 230 10.93 -19.09 -5.00
CA GLN A 230 11.76 -18.31 -5.92
C GLN A 230 11.35 -18.61 -7.37
N ARG A 231 11.16 -17.57 -8.16
CA ARG A 231 10.87 -17.68 -9.59
C ARG A 231 12.14 -18.07 -10.34
N ASP A 232 11.98 -18.77 -11.44
CA ASP A 232 13.08 -19.09 -12.33
C ASP A 232 13.39 -17.86 -13.22
N PRO A 233 14.63 -17.35 -13.24
CA PRO A 233 14.98 -16.19 -14.06
C PRO A 233 14.92 -16.47 -15.56
N ASP A 234 15.10 -17.73 -15.97
CA ASP A 234 15.08 -18.15 -17.38
C ASP A 234 13.68 -18.49 -17.89
N SER A 235 12.68 -18.45 -17.00
CA SER A 235 11.29 -18.78 -17.34
C SER A 235 10.29 -17.77 -16.79
N THR A 236 9.32 -17.38 -17.60
CA THR A 236 8.24 -16.48 -17.16
C THR A 236 7.31 -17.10 -16.11
N THR A 237 7.18 -18.44 -16.10
CA THR A 237 6.16 -19.12 -15.29
C THR A 237 6.70 -20.17 -14.31
N ALA A 238 7.96 -20.60 -14.44
CA ALA A 238 8.54 -21.61 -13.59
C ALA A 238 9.02 -21.07 -12.24
N PHE A 239 9.21 -22.01 -11.31
CA PHE A 239 9.77 -21.74 -9.99
C PHE A 239 10.99 -22.66 -9.76
N MET A 240 11.96 -22.14 -9.04
CA MET A 240 13.09 -22.87 -8.52
C MET A 240 12.71 -23.68 -7.27
N ASP A 241 13.64 -24.44 -6.72
CA ASP A 241 13.38 -25.28 -5.53
C ASP A 241 13.32 -24.49 -4.22
N TYR A 242 13.92 -23.28 -4.18
CA TYR A 242 13.94 -22.51 -2.95
C TYR A 242 12.57 -21.97 -2.59
N SER A 243 12.15 -22.23 -1.35
CA SER A 243 10.92 -21.69 -0.76
C SER A 243 11.16 -21.24 0.68
N ALA A 244 10.39 -20.27 1.11
CA ALA A 244 10.43 -19.75 2.47
C ALA A 244 9.02 -19.39 2.96
N VAL A 245 8.83 -19.53 4.28
CA VAL A 245 7.75 -18.86 4.98
C VAL A 245 8.33 -17.58 5.56
N THR A 246 7.72 -16.43 5.26
CA THR A 246 8.02 -15.15 5.91
C THR A 246 6.83 -14.69 6.70
N GLY A 247 7.05 -13.86 7.70
CA GLY A 247 5.95 -13.29 8.47
C GLY A 247 6.47 -12.30 9.48
N PHE A 248 5.70 -11.22 9.67
CA PHE A 248 6.08 -10.13 10.56
C PHE A 248 4.91 -9.74 11.45
N ALA A 249 5.22 -9.47 12.71
CA ALA A 249 4.37 -8.66 13.57
C ALA A 249 4.88 -7.23 13.53
N SER A 250 3.99 -6.28 13.23
CA SER A 250 4.33 -4.87 13.03
C SER A 250 3.50 -3.99 13.95
N ALA A 251 4.13 -2.99 14.55
CA ALA A 251 3.48 -1.91 15.26
C ALA A 251 3.74 -0.60 14.50
N TYR A 252 2.71 0.21 14.38
CA TYR A 252 2.74 1.52 13.74
C TYR A 252 2.39 2.58 14.76
N TYR A 253 3.12 3.68 14.77
CA TYR A 253 2.89 4.81 15.66
C TYR A 253 2.99 6.12 14.89
N GLN A 254 1.99 7.00 15.07
CA GLN A 254 1.99 8.36 14.54
C GLN A 254 1.98 9.34 15.72
N PRO A 255 3.12 10.01 16.01
CA PRO A 255 3.21 10.96 17.12
C PRO A 255 2.34 12.20 16.89
N ASP A 256 1.63 12.68 17.90
CA ASP A 256 0.83 13.92 17.80
C ASP A 256 1.70 15.15 17.56
N PHE A 257 2.91 15.17 18.11
CA PHE A 257 3.87 16.28 17.92
C PHE A 257 4.57 16.26 16.55
N LEU A 258 4.40 15.20 15.75
CA LEU A 258 4.91 15.06 14.39
C LEU A 258 3.86 14.35 13.51
N PRO A 259 2.74 15.00 13.20
CA PRO A 259 1.60 14.38 12.52
C PRO A 259 1.93 13.86 11.12
N ASP A 260 2.98 14.39 10.49
CA ASP A 260 3.47 13.94 9.19
C ASP A 260 4.39 12.72 9.25
N THR A 261 4.73 12.25 10.45
CA THR A 261 5.68 11.16 10.65
C THR A 261 4.94 9.89 11.07
N ARG A 262 5.27 8.79 10.41
CA ARG A 262 4.82 7.45 10.80
C ARG A 262 6.02 6.57 11.09
N ILE A 263 6.07 6.01 12.28
CA ILE A 263 7.09 5.07 12.74
C ILE A 263 6.53 3.66 12.60
N ARG A 264 7.31 2.75 12.05
CA ARG A 264 7.00 1.31 12.01
C ARG A 264 8.14 0.54 12.67
N ALA A 265 7.78 -0.36 13.57
CA ALA A 265 8.66 -1.39 14.11
C ALA A 265 8.09 -2.77 13.74
N SER A 266 8.95 -3.67 13.29
CA SER A 266 8.53 -5.01 12.88
C SER A 266 9.52 -6.04 13.40
N VAL A 267 9.00 -7.19 13.80
CA VAL A 267 9.78 -8.38 14.18
C VAL A 267 9.22 -9.59 13.44
N GLY A 268 10.09 -10.45 12.92
CA GLY A 268 9.62 -11.60 12.17
C GLY A 268 10.71 -12.42 11.51
N GLN A 269 10.30 -13.22 10.52
CA GLN A 269 11.17 -14.06 9.72
C GLN A 269 11.26 -13.55 8.28
N PHE A 270 12.49 -13.32 7.83
CA PHE A 270 12.81 -12.87 6.48
C PHE A 270 12.92 -14.01 5.47
N LEU A 271 13.16 -13.64 4.20
CA LEU A 271 13.31 -14.59 3.08
C LEU A 271 14.46 -15.57 3.25
N ALA A 272 15.57 -15.19 3.86
CA ALA A 272 16.69 -16.07 4.14
C ALA A 272 16.46 -17.00 5.35
N LYS A 273 15.24 -17.00 5.92
CA LYS A 273 14.84 -17.75 7.13
C LYS A 273 15.53 -17.25 8.40
N ASP A 274 16.19 -16.11 8.32
CA ASP A 274 16.73 -15.38 9.45
C ASP A 274 15.60 -14.64 10.20
N ARG A 275 15.87 -14.25 11.44
CA ARG A 275 14.90 -13.58 12.32
C ARG A 275 15.47 -12.25 12.80
N GLY A 276 14.62 -11.25 12.87
CA GLY A 276 14.97 -9.90 13.32
C GLY A 276 13.74 -9.11 13.78
#